data_9921f1a1f3c58e9bdcf315dabc28b364
#
_entry.id   9921f1a1f3c58e9bdcf315dabc28b364
#
_cell.length_a   1.000
_cell.length_b   1.000
_cell.length_c   1.000
_cell.angle_alpha   90.00
_cell.angle_beta   90.00
_cell.angle_gamma   90.00
#
_symmetry.space_group_name_H-M   'P 1'
#
loop_
_entity.id
_entity.type
_entity.pdbx_description
1 polymer ?
#
loop_
_entity_poly.entity_id
_entity_poly.type
_entity_poly.pdbx_seq_one_letter_code
_entity_poly.pdbx_strand_id
1 'polypeptide(L)'
;MYRGKTTILGRRYPSSARLNSRRRGKVMTQQLTIALTKGRILQQTLPLLTAAGLSPVEDIASSRKLIFDTEHSDVRLVILRGSDVPTYVRHGAADIGVVGKDMLLEFGADGLYEPLDLGIASCRLMTAGFSGRESVKTRVRVASKFVNIARRYYAGKGIQADIIKLYGAMELAPLMDLADEIVDIVDTGNTLRANGMSPLEHIADISTRLVVNKAAMRTRHGVIKEVIEALSRAV
;
A
#
# COMPACT_ATOMS: atom_id res chain seq x y z
N MET A 1 61.24 29.64 35.45
CA MET A 1 61.05 28.69 36.55
C MET A 1 59.54 28.59 36.82
N TYR A 2 58.88 27.53 36.42
CA TYR A 2 57.78 26.87 37.14
C TYR A 2 57.37 25.62 36.35
N ARG A 3 57.75 24.46 36.91
CA ARG A 3 57.34 23.13 36.41
C ARG A 3 55.98 22.82 37.04
N GLY A 4 54.95 22.61 36.23
CA GLY A 4 53.68 22.07 36.63
C GLY A 4 53.54 20.62 36.14
N LYS A 5 53.54 19.65 37.04
CA LYS A 5 53.31 18.22 36.77
C LYS A 5 51.80 18.00 36.61
N THR A 6 51.38 17.52 35.46
CA THR A 6 50.00 17.06 35.24
C THR A 6 49.95 15.56 35.48
N THR A 7 49.29 15.17 36.56
CA THR A 7 49.03 13.76 36.93
C THR A 7 47.82 13.27 36.14
N ILE A 8 48.05 12.25 35.28
CA ILE A 8 47.00 11.56 34.54
C ILE A 8 46.42 10.48 35.46
N LEU A 9 45.19 10.68 35.94
CA LEU A 9 44.39 9.69 36.67
C LEU A 9 43.90 8.61 35.70
N GLY A 10 44.48 7.44 35.76
CA GLY A 10 44.07 6.25 35.04
C GLY A 10 42.71 5.75 35.57
N ARG A 11 41.67 5.85 34.77
CA ARG A 11 40.42 5.13 35.02
C ARG A 11 40.60 3.67 34.65
N ARG A 12 40.64 2.79 35.66
CA ARG A 12 40.53 1.33 35.49
C ARG A 12 39.12 0.98 35.06
N TYR A 13 38.97 0.37 33.91
CA TYR A 13 37.75 -0.33 33.52
C TYR A 13 37.71 -1.68 34.25
N PRO A 14 36.57 -2.06 34.86
CA PRO A 14 36.45 -3.41 35.44
C PRO A 14 36.34 -4.45 34.31
N SER A 15 37.26 -5.39 34.32
CA SER A 15 37.26 -6.55 33.48
C SER A 15 36.22 -7.56 33.90
N SER A 16 35.64 -8.26 32.92
CA SER A 16 34.93 -9.53 33.05
C SER A 16 33.62 -9.55 33.84
N ALA A 17 32.54 -9.09 33.19
CA ALA A 17 31.21 -9.65 33.48
C ALA A 17 31.02 -10.88 32.59
N ARG A 18 30.84 -12.02 33.25
CA ARG A 18 30.59 -13.33 32.65
C ARG A 18 29.35 -13.25 31.75
N LEU A 19 29.54 -13.46 30.47
CA LEU A 19 28.48 -13.75 29.51
C LEU A 19 27.77 -15.03 29.95
N ASN A 20 26.58 -14.85 30.49
CA ASN A 20 25.70 -15.92 30.90
C ASN A 20 25.22 -16.66 29.64
N SER A 21 25.91 -17.76 29.31
CA SER A 21 25.53 -18.74 28.31
C SER A 21 24.28 -19.48 28.79
N ARG A 22 23.12 -19.05 28.42
CA ARG A 22 21.86 -19.83 28.35
C ARG A 22 20.73 -18.99 27.74
N ARG A 23 20.87 -18.56 26.49
CA ARG A 23 19.72 -18.46 25.61
C ARG A 23 19.95 -19.45 24.47
N ARG A 24 19.57 -20.70 24.69
CA ARG A 24 19.30 -21.62 23.59
C ARG A 24 18.33 -20.89 22.68
N GLY A 25 18.83 -20.49 21.50
CA GLY A 25 18.03 -19.84 20.49
C GLY A 25 16.83 -20.70 20.17
N LYS A 26 15.65 -20.24 20.62
CA LYS A 26 14.42 -20.49 19.90
C LYS A 26 14.73 -19.91 18.52
N VAL A 27 14.93 -20.75 17.50
CA VAL A 27 14.91 -20.32 16.11
C VAL A 27 13.57 -19.60 16.02
N MET A 28 13.60 -18.27 16.02
CA MET A 28 12.41 -17.48 15.78
C MET A 28 12.11 -17.72 14.31
N THR A 29 11.23 -18.70 14.04
CA THR A 29 10.56 -18.79 12.76
C THR A 29 9.93 -17.42 12.59
N GLN A 30 10.53 -16.62 11.72
CA GLN A 30 10.08 -15.24 11.51
C GLN A 30 8.67 -15.36 10.93
N GLN A 31 7.65 -14.92 11.69
CA GLN A 31 6.25 -14.97 11.27
C GLN A 31 6.10 -14.35 9.88
N LEU A 32 5.25 -14.95 9.06
CA LEU A 32 4.84 -14.38 7.77
C LEU A 32 4.03 -13.11 8.05
N THR A 33 4.41 -12.01 7.45
CA THR A 33 3.73 -10.73 7.66
C THR A 33 2.88 -10.38 6.45
N ILE A 34 1.56 -10.20 6.66
CA ILE A 34 0.61 -9.76 5.64
C ILE A 34 0.22 -8.30 5.90
N ALA A 35 0.54 -7.40 4.99
CA ALA A 35 0.15 -6.00 5.05
C ALA A 35 -1.23 -5.80 4.42
N LEU A 36 -2.18 -5.24 5.17
CA LEU A 36 -3.56 -5.00 4.76
C LEU A 36 -3.82 -3.50 4.60
N THR A 37 -4.44 -3.13 3.49
CA THR A 37 -4.93 -1.77 3.26
C THR A 37 -6.14 -1.48 4.14
N LYS A 38 -6.06 -0.45 4.99
CA LYS A 38 -7.15 -0.02 5.87
C LYS A 38 -8.37 0.51 5.10
N GLY A 39 -9.53 0.56 5.77
CA GLY A 39 -10.78 1.08 5.21
C GLY A 39 -11.59 -0.01 4.49
N ARG A 40 -12.25 0.34 3.37
CA ARG A 40 -13.14 -0.57 2.62
C ARG A 40 -12.46 -1.88 2.24
N ILE A 41 -11.22 -1.83 1.76
CA ILE A 41 -10.45 -3.03 1.41
C ILE A 41 -10.28 -3.95 2.62
N LEU A 42 -9.90 -3.41 3.78
CA LEU A 42 -9.78 -4.21 5.00
C LEU A 42 -11.11 -4.93 5.33
N GLN A 43 -12.22 -4.18 5.35
CA GLN A 43 -13.53 -4.73 5.68
C GLN A 43 -13.94 -5.89 4.77
N GLN A 44 -13.63 -5.80 3.47
CA GLN A 44 -13.93 -6.84 2.50
C GLN A 44 -12.89 -7.98 2.48
N THR A 45 -11.67 -7.73 2.95
CA THR A 45 -10.61 -8.75 3.04
C THR A 45 -10.79 -9.65 4.27
N LEU A 46 -11.29 -9.12 5.39
CA LEU A 46 -11.44 -9.88 6.63
C LEU A 46 -12.25 -11.18 6.47
N PRO A 47 -13.42 -11.21 5.78
CA PRO A 47 -14.13 -12.45 5.51
C PRO A 47 -13.30 -13.48 4.71
N LEU A 48 -12.50 -13.04 3.74
CA LEU A 48 -11.63 -13.92 2.95
C LEU A 48 -10.51 -14.51 3.83
N LEU A 49 -9.92 -13.71 4.72
CA LEU A 49 -8.92 -14.17 5.68
C LEU A 49 -9.52 -15.20 6.63
N THR A 50 -10.74 -14.96 7.12
CA THR A 50 -11.46 -15.90 7.98
C THR A 50 -11.69 -17.24 7.25
N ALA A 51 -12.19 -17.22 6.03
CA ALA A 51 -12.38 -18.40 5.21
C ALA A 51 -11.07 -19.16 4.91
N ALA A 52 -9.95 -18.42 4.86
CA ALA A 52 -8.60 -18.98 4.68
C ALA A 52 -7.94 -19.48 5.99
N GLY A 53 -8.60 -19.38 7.16
CA GLY A 53 -8.03 -19.75 8.46
C GLY A 53 -6.98 -18.77 9.00
N LEU A 54 -7.07 -17.53 8.58
CA LEU A 54 -6.15 -16.43 8.93
C LEU A 54 -6.86 -15.31 9.70
N SER A 55 -7.90 -15.64 10.47
CA SER A 55 -8.64 -14.68 11.29
C SER A 55 -7.73 -13.97 12.27
N PRO A 56 -7.86 -12.64 12.44
CA PRO A 56 -7.20 -11.94 13.52
C PRO A 56 -7.76 -12.40 14.87
N VAL A 57 -6.87 -12.59 15.87
CA VAL A 57 -7.26 -13.00 17.25
C VAL A 57 -8.03 -11.87 17.97
N GLU A 58 -7.72 -10.61 17.65
CA GLU A 58 -8.35 -9.44 18.22
C GLU A 58 -9.16 -8.69 17.14
N ASP A 59 -10.23 -8.03 17.55
CA ASP A 59 -10.98 -7.16 16.64
C ASP A 59 -10.14 -5.94 16.22
N ILE A 60 -9.84 -5.86 14.92
CA ILE A 60 -9.07 -4.76 14.33
C ILE A 60 -9.82 -3.44 14.41
N ALA A 61 -11.16 -3.45 14.30
CA ALA A 61 -11.96 -2.23 14.22
C ALA A 61 -12.01 -1.48 15.56
N SER A 62 -11.97 -2.18 16.68
CA SER A 62 -11.99 -1.61 18.02
C SER A 62 -10.62 -1.26 18.58
N SER A 63 -9.53 -1.64 17.89
CA SER A 63 -8.16 -1.51 18.37
C SER A 63 -7.42 -0.33 17.73
N ARG A 64 -6.48 0.27 18.50
CA ARG A 64 -5.50 1.24 18.00
C ARG A 64 -4.18 0.60 17.58
N LYS A 65 -4.05 -0.70 17.77
CA LYS A 65 -2.87 -1.47 17.32
C LYS A 65 -2.76 -1.43 15.80
N LEU A 66 -1.56 -1.60 15.28
CA LEU A 66 -1.28 -1.70 13.85
C LEU A 66 -0.78 -3.09 13.46
N ILE A 67 -0.46 -3.94 14.44
CA ILE A 67 0.01 -5.31 14.26
C ILE A 67 -0.91 -6.24 15.05
N PHE A 68 -1.38 -7.29 14.40
CA PHE A 68 -2.32 -8.26 14.95
C PHE A 68 -1.82 -9.67 14.68
N ASP A 69 -1.87 -10.52 15.70
CA ASP A 69 -1.68 -11.95 15.54
C ASP A 69 -2.94 -12.56 14.91
N THR A 70 -2.76 -13.70 14.23
CA THR A 70 -3.87 -14.48 13.68
C THR A 70 -4.01 -15.79 14.42
N GLU A 71 -5.11 -16.52 14.19
CA GLU A 71 -5.30 -17.88 14.68
C GLU A 71 -4.20 -18.83 14.19
N HIS A 72 -3.55 -18.49 13.07
CA HIS A 72 -2.36 -19.18 12.57
C HIS A 72 -1.09 -18.59 13.19
N SER A 73 -0.44 -19.32 14.10
CA SER A 73 0.69 -18.85 14.93
C SER A 73 1.87 -18.25 14.14
N ASP A 74 2.04 -18.68 12.89
CA ASP A 74 3.15 -18.26 12.03
C ASP A 74 2.81 -17.09 11.10
N VAL A 75 1.59 -16.52 11.21
CA VAL A 75 1.10 -15.40 10.40
C VAL A 75 0.66 -14.25 11.28
N ARG A 76 1.05 -13.04 10.91
CA ARG A 76 0.57 -11.79 11.51
C ARG A 76 0.12 -10.79 10.46
N LEU A 77 -0.78 -9.91 10.85
CA LEU A 77 -1.33 -8.85 10.01
C LEU A 77 -0.76 -7.50 10.41
N VAL A 78 -0.52 -6.63 9.43
CA VAL A 78 -0.12 -5.23 9.65
C VAL A 78 -1.08 -4.33 8.89
N ILE A 79 -1.66 -3.34 9.57
CA ILE A 79 -2.66 -2.44 8.98
C ILE A 79 -2.00 -1.14 8.54
N LEU A 80 -2.06 -0.85 7.25
CA LEU A 80 -1.38 0.28 6.61
C LEU A 80 -2.34 1.12 5.76
N ARG A 81 -1.88 2.30 5.33
CA ARG A 81 -2.50 3.02 4.22
C ARG A 81 -2.22 2.28 2.92
N GLY A 82 -3.19 2.28 1.98
CA GLY A 82 -3.01 1.60 0.69
C GLY A 82 -1.79 2.07 -0.10
N SER A 83 -1.44 3.37 0.00
CA SER A 83 -0.23 3.94 -0.61
C SER A 83 1.07 3.33 -0.10
N ASP A 84 1.07 2.81 1.13
CA ASP A 84 2.29 2.35 1.81
C ASP A 84 2.51 0.84 1.66
N VAL A 85 1.43 0.07 1.43
CA VAL A 85 1.49 -1.40 1.30
C VAL A 85 2.51 -1.86 0.26
N PRO A 86 2.54 -1.32 -0.99
CA PRO A 86 3.54 -1.75 -1.97
C PRO A 86 4.97 -1.51 -1.51
N THR A 87 5.22 -0.41 -0.81
CA THR A 87 6.55 -0.07 -0.26
C THR A 87 6.97 -1.07 0.82
N TYR A 88 6.09 -1.37 1.78
CA TYR A 88 6.38 -2.34 2.85
C TYR A 88 6.67 -3.73 2.28
N VAL A 89 5.89 -4.17 1.28
CA VAL A 89 6.11 -5.48 0.64
C VAL A 89 7.40 -5.47 -0.18
N ARG A 90 7.63 -4.44 -0.99
CA ARG A 90 8.84 -4.34 -1.83
C ARG A 90 10.13 -4.41 -1.00
N HIS A 91 10.17 -3.74 0.14
CA HIS A 91 11.34 -3.69 1.02
C HIS A 91 11.40 -4.86 2.01
N GLY A 92 10.48 -5.82 1.96
CA GLY A 92 10.49 -7.02 2.80
C GLY A 92 10.11 -6.77 4.28
N ALA A 93 9.54 -5.60 4.60
CA ALA A 93 8.93 -5.36 5.91
C ALA A 93 7.61 -6.12 6.07
N ALA A 94 6.96 -6.44 4.95
CA ALA A 94 5.89 -7.43 4.84
C ALA A 94 6.23 -8.41 3.71
N ASP A 95 5.82 -9.66 3.86
CA ASP A 95 6.04 -10.72 2.86
C ASP A 95 4.95 -10.69 1.79
N ILE A 96 3.73 -10.40 2.21
CA ILE A 96 2.51 -10.34 1.39
C ILE A 96 1.82 -9.00 1.64
N GLY A 97 1.10 -8.50 0.65
CA GLY A 97 0.25 -7.31 0.76
C GLY A 97 -1.10 -7.48 0.08
N VAL A 98 -2.11 -6.84 0.66
CA VAL A 98 -3.46 -6.70 0.09
C VAL A 98 -3.69 -5.23 -0.23
N VAL A 99 -3.81 -4.91 -1.51
CA VAL A 99 -3.80 -3.52 -1.99
C VAL A 99 -4.58 -3.35 -3.29
N GLY A 100 -5.17 -2.17 -3.50
CA GLY A 100 -5.87 -1.86 -4.75
C GLY A 100 -4.91 -1.82 -5.96
N LYS A 101 -5.40 -2.26 -7.11
CA LYS A 101 -4.66 -2.23 -8.38
C LYS A 101 -4.20 -0.82 -8.77
N ASP A 102 -4.96 0.21 -8.39
CA ASP A 102 -4.62 1.63 -8.56
C ASP A 102 -3.27 1.98 -7.94
N MET A 103 -3.02 1.51 -6.71
CA MET A 103 -1.75 1.73 -6.02
C MET A 103 -0.60 1.00 -6.70
N LEU A 104 -0.82 -0.22 -7.21
CA LEU A 104 0.19 -0.98 -7.95
C LEU A 104 0.54 -0.30 -9.28
N LEU A 105 -0.46 0.20 -9.99
CA LEU A 105 -0.26 0.94 -11.23
C LEU A 105 0.49 2.26 -10.99
N GLU A 106 0.23 2.95 -9.88
CA GLU A 106 0.91 4.18 -9.51
C GLU A 106 2.35 3.93 -9.04
N PHE A 107 2.55 2.90 -8.18
CA PHE A 107 3.84 2.56 -7.58
C PHE A 107 4.82 1.94 -8.59
N GLY A 108 4.30 1.11 -9.51
CA GLY A 108 5.09 0.24 -10.39
C GLY A 108 5.25 -1.18 -9.81
N ALA A 109 5.45 -2.15 -10.72
CA ALA A 109 5.44 -3.57 -10.38
C ALA A 109 6.82 -4.13 -9.95
N ASP A 110 7.87 -3.31 -9.90
CA ASP A 110 9.23 -3.77 -9.60
C ASP A 110 9.34 -4.39 -8.20
N GLY A 111 9.91 -5.57 -8.13
CA GLY A 111 10.13 -6.27 -6.86
C GLY A 111 8.91 -7.01 -6.30
N LEU A 112 7.75 -6.92 -6.96
CA LEU A 112 6.49 -7.55 -6.55
C LEU A 112 6.05 -8.64 -7.53
N TYR A 113 5.40 -9.70 -7.00
CA TYR A 113 4.51 -10.58 -7.73
C TYR A 113 3.07 -10.23 -7.40
N GLU A 114 2.17 -10.39 -8.36
CA GLU A 114 0.72 -10.20 -8.24
C GLU A 114 0.03 -11.53 -8.57
N PRO A 115 0.00 -12.51 -7.65
CA PRO A 115 -0.48 -13.85 -7.95
C PRO A 115 -2.01 -13.99 -7.98
N LEU A 116 -2.76 -13.09 -7.33
CA LEU A 116 -4.19 -13.26 -7.16
C LEU A 116 -4.94 -11.93 -7.24
N ASP A 117 -6.03 -11.91 -7.99
CA ASP A 117 -7.10 -10.91 -7.92
C ASP A 117 -8.13 -11.37 -6.89
N LEU A 118 -8.36 -10.57 -5.85
CA LEU A 118 -9.34 -10.88 -4.81
C LEU A 118 -10.77 -10.50 -5.21
N GLY A 119 -10.98 -9.83 -6.34
CA GLY A 119 -12.31 -9.48 -6.88
C GLY A 119 -13.10 -8.47 -6.02
N ILE A 120 -12.54 -7.97 -4.93
CA ILE A 120 -13.21 -7.08 -3.99
C ILE A 120 -12.83 -5.61 -4.21
N ALA A 121 -13.66 -4.71 -3.66
CA ALA A 121 -13.54 -3.26 -3.78
C ALA A 121 -13.41 -2.78 -5.24
N SER A 122 -14.07 -3.46 -6.16
CA SER A 122 -14.04 -3.15 -7.59
C SER A 122 -14.56 -1.74 -7.87
N CYS A 123 -13.86 -1.03 -8.74
CA CYS A 123 -14.16 0.33 -9.18
C CYS A 123 -13.44 0.63 -10.50
N ARG A 124 -13.55 1.85 -11.00
CA ARG A 124 -12.89 2.28 -12.24
C ARG A 124 -11.98 3.47 -11.98
N LEU A 125 -10.82 3.49 -12.58
CA LEU A 125 -10.00 4.68 -12.68
C LEU A 125 -10.38 5.41 -13.96
N MET A 126 -10.76 6.67 -13.83
CA MET A 126 -11.31 7.46 -14.93
C MET A 126 -10.73 8.89 -14.94
N THR A 127 -10.79 9.54 -16.08
CA THR A 127 -10.80 10.99 -16.12
C THR A 127 -12.20 11.49 -15.81
N ALA A 128 -12.32 12.66 -15.20
CA ALA A 128 -13.60 13.31 -14.97
C ALA A 128 -13.47 14.84 -15.02
N GLY A 129 -14.56 15.51 -15.37
CA GLY A 129 -14.59 16.96 -15.55
C GLY A 129 -15.99 17.49 -15.82
N PHE A 130 -16.11 18.76 -16.22
CA PHE A 130 -17.38 19.35 -16.62
C PHE A 130 -17.70 18.98 -18.06
N SER A 131 -18.92 18.50 -18.30
CA SER A 131 -19.43 18.21 -19.65
C SER A 131 -19.48 19.46 -20.51
N GLY A 132 -19.14 19.34 -21.81
CA GLY A 132 -19.22 20.44 -22.77
C GLY A 132 -17.99 21.38 -22.79
N ARG A 133 -16.96 21.10 -22.01
CA ARG A 133 -15.65 21.77 -22.15
C ARG A 133 -14.74 21.03 -23.14
N GLU A 134 -15.31 20.50 -24.22
CA GLU A 134 -14.53 19.88 -25.30
C GLU A 134 -13.73 20.94 -26.04
N SER A 135 -12.56 21.25 -25.54
CA SER A 135 -11.53 21.89 -26.36
C SER A 135 -10.49 20.81 -26.70
N VAL A 136 -10.12 20.71 -27.97
CA VAL A 136 -8.90 20.01 -28.40
C VAL A 136 -7.72 20.74 -27.77
N LYS A 137 -7.52 20.49 -26.47
CA LYS A 137 -6.43 21.11 -25.74
C LYS A 137 -5.16 20.35 -26.05
N THR A 138 -4.20 21.02 -26.63
CA THR A 138 -2.83 20.50 -26.73
C THR A 138 -2.16 20.41 -25.36
N ARG A 139 -2.71 21.12 -24.36
CA ARG A 139 -2.24 21.16 -22.98
C ARG A 139 -3.43 21.16 -22.01
N VAL A 140 -3.40 20.30 -20.98
CA VAL A 140 -4.46 20.15 -19.97
C VAL A 140 -3.87 20.16 -18.57
N ARG A 141 -4.53 20.83 -17.61
CA ARG A 141 -4.20 20.80 -16.18
C ARG A 141 -5.03 19.66 -15.55
N VAL A 142 -4.36 18.72 -14.89
CA VAL A 142 -5.01 17.52 -14.35
C VAL A 142 -4.69 17.38 -12.87
N ALA A 143 -5.69 17.38 -12.00
CA ALA A 143 -5.51 17.08 -10.59
C ALA A 143 -5.66 15.59 -10.31
N SER A 144 -4.71 15.01 -9.58
CA SER A 144 -4.75 13.59 -9.22
C SER A 144 -3.84 13.24 -8.06
N LYS A 145 -4.19 12.19 -7.32
CA LYS A 145 -3.26 11.49 -6.45
C LYS A 145 -2.40 10.47 -7.21
N PHE A 146 -2.82 10.09 -8.43
CA PHE A 146 -2.20 9.10 -9.31
C PHE A 146 -1.35 9.79 -10.39
N VAL A 147 -0.28 10.44 -9.95
CA VAL A 147 0.57 11.29 -10.82
C VAL A 147 1.20 10.49 -11.97
N ASN A 148 1.71 9.30 -11.67
CA ASN A 148 2.39 8.46 -12.67
C ASN A 148 1.40 7.87 -13.68
N ILE A 149 0.23 7.45 -13.21
CA ILE A 149 -0.83 6.94 -14.09
C ILE A 149 -1.32 8.07 -15.01
N ALA A 150 -1.68 9.23 -14.44
CA ALA A 150 -2.15 10.36 -15.21
C ALA A 150 -1.12 10.77 -16.28
N ARG A 151 0.16 10.89 -15.90
CA ARG A 151 1.23 11.24 -16.86
C ARG A 151 1.33 10.24 -18.01
N ARG A 152 1.30 8.93 -17.71
CA ARG A 152 1.36 7.88 -18.75
C ARG A 152 0.13 7.92 -19.66
N TYR A 153 -1.05 8.12 -19.08
CA TYR A 153 -2.30 8.15 -19.82
C TYR A 153 -2.33 9.28 -20.84
N TYR A 154 -2.07 10.52 -20.43
CA TYR A 154 -2.06 11.68 -21.35
C TYR A 154 -0.90 11.65 -22.35
N ALA A 155 0.28 11.18 -21.92
CA ALA A 155 1.41 10.98 -22.83
C ALA A 155 1.09 9.96 -23.93
N GLY A 156 0.40 8.85 -23.58
CA GLY A 156 -0.05 7.86 -24.55
C GLY A 156 -1.07 8.40 -25.59
N LYS A 157 -1.75 9.50 -25.26
CA LYS A 157 -2.68 10.21 -26.16
C LYS A 157 -2.01 11.36 -26.94
N GLY A 158 -0.74 11.62 -26.70
CA GLY A 158 -0.04 12.76 -27.29
C GLY A 158 -0.46 14.11 -26.72
N ILE A 159 -1.11 14.14 -25.55
CA ILE A 159 -1.59 15.36 -24.89
C ILE A 159 -0.58 15.77 -23.82
N GLN A 160 -0.14 17.03 -23.84
CA GLN A 160 0.69 17.58 -22.78
C GLN A 160 -0.18 17.84 -21.53
N ALA A 161 0.14 17.17 -20.41
CA ALA A 161 -0.59 17.32 -19.16
C ALA A 161 0.30 17.91 -18.06
N ASP A 162 -0.18 18.98 -17.42
CA ASP A 162 0.37 19.51 -16.17
C ASP A 162 -0.31 18.81 -15.01
N ILE A 163 0.37 17.86 -14.38
CA ILE A 163 -0.21 17.06 -13.30
C ILE A 163 -0.02 17.76 -11.96
N ILE A 164 -1.14 18.12 -11.33
CA ILE A 164 -1.22 18.75 -10.01
C ILE A 164 -1.52 17.66 -8.99
N LYS A 165 -0.54 17.38 -8.13
CA LYS A 165 -0.70 16.33 -7.10
C LYS A 165 -1.57 16.82 -5.96
N LEU A 166 -2.68 16.13 -5.71
CA LEU A 166 -3.54 16.30 -4.55
C LEU A 166 -3.65 14.96 -3.78
N TYR A 167 -4.16 15.02 -2.56
CA TYR A 167 -4.31 13.83 -1.69
C TYR A 167 -5.75 13.44 -1.44
N GLY A 168 -6.71 14.30 -1.78
CA GLY A 168 -8.16 14.08 -1.64
C GLY A 168 -8.95 15.27 -2.15
N ALA A 169 -10.29 15.15 -2.15
CA ALA A 169 -11.24 16.15 -2.64
C ALA A 169 -10.87 16.66 -4.04
N MET A 170 -10.62 15.72 -4.96
CA MET A 170 -10.17 16.04 -6.34
C MET A 170 -11.14 16.94 -7.07
N GLU A 171 -12.45 16.79 -6.80
CA GLU A 171 -13.55 17.52 -7.43
C GLU A 171 -13.47 19.03 -7.19
N LEU A 172 -12.83 19.46 -6.10
CA LEU A 172 -12.61 20.88 -5.82
C LEU A 172 -11.66 21.55 -6.83
N ALA A 173 -10.73 20.80 -7.41
CA ALA A 173 -9.72 21.38 -8.29
C ALA A 173 -10.34 22.01 -9.56
N PRO A 174 -11.26 21.37 -10.31
CA PRO A 174 -11.96 22.00 -11.42
C PRO A 174 -12.95 23.08 -10.99
N LEU A 175 -13.58 22.96 -9.81
CA LEU A 175 -14.51 23.97 -9.27
C LEU A 175 -13.80 25.27 -8.94
N MET A 176 -12.54 25.20 -8.47
CA MET A 176 -11.70 26.34 -8.11
C MET A 176 -10.76 26.78 -9.25
N ASP A 177 -10.98 26.30 -10.47
CA ASP A 177 -10.14 26.58 -11.65
C ASP A 177 -8.64 26.25 -11.46
N LEU A 178 -8.34 25.34 -10.56
CA LEU A 178 -6.98 24.82 -10.35
C LEU A 178 -6.60 23.79 -11.43
N ALA A 179 -7.56 23.00 -11.90
CA ALA A 179 -7.38 21.98 -12.93
C ALA A 179 -8.54 22.01 -13.94
N ASP A 180 -8.32 21.50 -15.13
CA ASP A 180 -9.36 21.33 -16.16
C ASP A 180 -10.10 20.02 -15.99
N GLU A 181 -9.37 18.96 -15.58
CA GLU A 181 -9.85 17.60 -15.38
C GLU A 181 -9.22 17.00 -14.14
N ILE A 182 -9.80 15.88 -13.68
CA ILE A 182 -9.23 15.04 -12.63
C ILE A 182 -8.99 13.63 -13.14
N VAL A 183 -8.04 12.92 -12.53
CA VAL A 183 -7.89 11.46 -12.65
C VAL A 183 -8.08 10.88 -11.26
N ASP A 184 -9.18 10.16 -11.06
CA ASP A 184 -9.48 9.53 -9.77
C ASP A 184 -10.32 8.25 -9.94
N ILE A 185 -10.50 7.55 -8.81
CA ILE A 185 -11.35 6.38 -8.67
C ILE A 185 -12.82 6.79 -8.74
N VAL A 186 -13.56 6.13 -9.60
CA VAL A 186 -15.01 6.29 -9.75
C VAL A 186 -15.68 4.94 -9.47
N ASP A 187 -16.41 4.86 -8.37
CA ASP A 187 -17.25 3.72 -8.03
C ASP A 187 -18.66 3.95 -8.62
N THR A 188 -19.53 4.69 -7.92
CA THR A 188 -20.89 5.01 -8.36
C THR A 188 -21.00 6.32 -9.13
N GLY A 189 -19.99 7.17 -9.05
CA GLY A 189 -19.96 8.53 -9.64
C GLY A 189 -20.83 9.54 -8.88
N ASN A 190 -21.37 9.20 -7.69
CA ASN A 190 -22.22 10.10 -6.92
C ASN A 190 -21.52 11.40 -6.53
N THR A 191 -20.25 11.33 -6.10
CA THR A 191 -19.47 12.51 -5.74
C THR A 191 -19.28 13.45 -6.93
N LEU A 192 -18.96 12.91 -8.10
CA LEU A 192 -18.85 13.69 -9.33
C LEU A 192 -20.17 14.43 -9.65
N ARG A 193 -21.29 13.70 -9.68
CA ARG A 193 -22.62 14.26 -9.96
C ARG A 193 -23.02 15.35 -8.95
N ALA A 194 -22.74 15.13 -7.66
CA ALA A 194 -23.03 16.13 -6.62
C ALA A 194 -22.26 17.44 -6.82
N ASN A 195 -21.13 17.41 -7.54
CA ASN A 195 -20.30 18.56 -7.86
C ASN A 195 -20.43 19.02 -9.33
N GLY A 196 -21.49 18.58 -10.04
CA GLY A 196 -21.78 18.99 -11.42
C GLY A 196 -20.79 18.42 -12.45
N MET A 197 -20.00 17.42 -12.08
CA MET A 197 -19.02 16.77 -12.93
C MET A 197 -19.52 15.41 -13.44
N SER A 198 -18.92 14.96 -14.53
CA SER A 198 -19.17 13.65 -15.13
C SER A 198 -17.88 12.87 -15.34
N PRO A 199 -17.93 11.53 -15.25
CA PRO A 199 -16.83 10.72 -15.75
C PRO A 199 -16.71 10.91 -17.25
N LEU A 200 -15.47 11.07 -17.76
CA LEU A 200 -15.18 11.30 -19.16
C LEU A 200 -14.64 10.03 -19.82
N GLU A 201 -13.42 9.63 -19.49
CA GLU A 201 -12.77 8.48 -20.13
C GLU A 201 -12.33 7.43 -19.14
N HIS A 202 -12.46 6.17 -19.53
CA HIS A 202 -12.01 5.02 -18.76
C HIS A 202 -10.50 4.83 -18.94
N ILE A 203 -9.78 4.66 -17.84
CA ILE A 203 -8.34 4.40 -17.82
C ILE A 203 -8.04 2.94 -17.49
N ALA A 204 -8.66 2.41 -16.44
CA ALA A 204 -8.46 1.02 -16.00
C ALA A 204 -9.56 0.55 -15.06
N ASP A 205 -9.85 -0.76 -15.09
CA ASP A 205 -10.62 -1.43 -14.05
C ASP A 205 -9.72 -1.73 -12.86
N ILE A 206 -10.25 -1.48 -11.68
CA ILE A 206 -9.53 -1.61 -10.42
C ILE A 206 -10.26 -2.62 -9.53
N SER A 207 -9.48 -3.56 -9.00
CA SER A 207 -9.89 -4.48 -7.94
C SER A 207 -8.75 -4.62 -6.94
N THR A 208 -8.99 -5.31 -5.83
CA THR A 208 -7.96 -5.55 -4.83
C THR A 208 -7.10 -6.75 -5.23
N ARG A 209 -5.80 -6.60 -5.09
CA ARG A 209 -4.80 -7.61 -5.45
C ARG A 209 -4.06 -8.12 -4.24
N LEU A 210 -3.73 -9.40 -4.25
CA LEU A 210 -2.70 -9.97 -3.40
C LEU A 210 -1.35 -9.76 -4.10
N VAL A 211 -0.38 -9.21 -3.38
CA VAL A 211 0.99 -9.02 -3.86
C VAL A 211 1.98 -9.69 -2.94
N VAL A 212 3.09 -10.16 -3.49
CA VAL A 212 4.12 -10.90 -2.75
C VAL A 212 5.50 -10.32 -3.05
N ASN A 213 6.32 -10.16 -2.02
CA ASN A 213 7.72 -9.82 -2.18
C ASN A 213 8.48 -10.92 -2.92
N LYS A 214 9.22 -10.57 -3.98
CA LYS A 214 9.96 -11.55 -4.80
C LYS A 214 11.02 -12.34 -4.03
N ALA A 215 11.68 -11.73 -3.06
CA ALA A 215 12.66 -12.43 -2.23
C ALA A 215 11.99 -13.35 -1.21
N ALA A 216 10.90 -12.89 -0.56
CA ALA A 216 10.08 -13.72 0.33
C ALA A 216 9.52 -14.96 -0.41
N MET A 217 9.04 -14.78 -1.65
CA MET A 217 8.56 -15.89 -2.48
C MET A 217 9.63 -16.96 -2.73
N ARG A 218 10.91 -16.60 -2.77
CA ARG A 218 12.01 -17.57 -2.93
C ARG A 218 12.37 -18.26 -1.61
N THR A 219 12.38 -17.53 -0.50
CA THR A 219 12.87 -18.02 0.80
C THR A 219 11.80 -18.70 1.63
N ARG A 220 10.53 -18.41 1.39
CA ARG A 220 9.35 -18.87 2.15
C ARG A 220 8.25 -19.44 1.25
N HIS A 221 8.63 -20.00 0.12
CA HIS A 221 7.71 -20.45 -0.95
C HIS A 221 6.55 -21.31 -0.41
N GLY A 222 6.84 -22.31 0.45
CA GLY A 222 5.81 -23.23 0.96
C GLY A 222 4.67 -22.51 1.68
N VAL A 223 4.98 -21.73 2.70
CA VAL A 223 3.97 -21.01 3.50
C VAL A 223 3.24 -19.95 2.66
N ILE A 224 3.96 -19.21 1.81
CA ILE A 224 3.35 -18.21 0.94
C ILE A 224 2.38 -18.87 -0.05
N LYS A 225 2.75 -20.00 -0.64
CA LYS A 225 1.90 -20.75 -1.55
C LYS A 225 0.62 -21.24 -0.87
N GLU A 226 0.72 -21.78 0.36
CA GLU A 226 -0.43 -22.19 1.17
C GLU A 226 -1.41 -21.03 1.41
N VAL A 227 -0.89 -19.85 1.76
CA VAL A 227 -1.72 -18.64 1.95
C VAL A 227 -2.40 -18.21 0.63
N ILE A 228 -1.67 -18.21 -0.50
CA ILE A 228 -2.25 -17.89 -1.82
C ILE A 228 -3.37 -18.87 -2.18
N GLU A 229 -3.13 -20.18 -2.01
CA GLU A 229 -4.12 -21.21 -2.32
C GLU A 229 -5.34 -21.15 -1.39
N ALA A 230 -5.14 -20.86 -0.10
CA ALA A 230 -6.23 -20.69 0.85
C ALA A 230 -7.11 -19.49 0.48
N LEU A 231 -6.51 -18.35 0.16
CA LEU A 231 -7.24 -17.16 -0.29
C LEU A 231 -7.90 -17.37 -1.66
N SER A 232 -7.25 -18.08 -2.59
CA SER A 232 -7.83 -18.39 -3.90
C SER A 232 -9.08 -19.28 -3.82
N ARG A 233 -9.19 -20.10 -2.77
CA ARG A 233 -10.42 -20.87 -2.52
C ARG A 233 -11.52 -20.07 -1.84
N ALA A 234 -11.18 -18.94 -1.24
CA ALA A 234 -12.11 -18.05 -0.54
C ALA A 234 -12.69 -16.96 -1.45
N VAL A 235 -12.08 -16.70 -2.62
CA VAL A 235 -12.56 -15.79 -3.66
C VAL A 235 -13.58 -16.48 -4.56
#